data_b62888034ba442d49909db89378769a2
#
_entry.id   b62888034ba442d49909db89378769a2
#
_cell.length_a   1.000
_cell.length_b   1.000
_cell.length_c   1.000
_cell.angle_alpha   90.00
_cell.angle_beta   90.00
_cell.angle_gamma   90.00
#
_symmetry.space_group_name_H-M   'P 1'
#
loop_
_entity.id
_entity.type
_entity.pdbx_description
1 polymer ?
#
loop_
_entity_poly.entity_id
_entity_poly.type
_entity_poly.pdbx_seq_one_letter_code
_entity_poly.pdbx_strand_id
1 'polypeptide(L)'
;MNKLTTMMLAATTLCVMAACYAKKPEPRPEPELNTTGFVNITDVVPDVILEIRYFSTYNFVGSRIDGYLQPTALLTREAADSLRAVSDDLKEQGYRLKIYDAYRPQAGVDHFVRWGKDLGDTAMKCYFYPNECKDSLFIKDYIATHSGHSRGSTLDLTLFDMRTEKEADMGGTFDWFGLESHPDCGGNPTTGTYRQNDTITAEQFANRMILRRAMMRHGFKPYDCEWWHFTLRNEPYPDTYFGFPVREL
;
A
#
# COMPACT_ATOMS: atom_id res chain seq x y z
N MET A 1 74.51 52.88 42.06
CA MET A 1 73.87 52.51 40.80
C MET A 1 73.08 51.27 41.01
N ASN A 2 71.81 51.45 41.42
CA ASN A 2 70.90 50.32 41.78
C ASN A 2 69.95 50.11 40.66
N LYS A 3 69.91 48.90 40.10
CA LYS A 3 68.90 48.47 39.19
C LYS A 3 67.80 47.76 39.94
N LEU A 4 66.62 48.35 40.03
CA LEU A 4 65.40 47.72 40.47
C LEU A 4 64.88 46.78 39.36
N THR A 5 64.70 45.52 39.69
CA THR A 5 64.07 44.51 38.84
C THR A 5 62.64 44.40 39.23
N THR A 6 61.71 44.82 38.39
CA THR A 6 60.25 44.69 38.61
C THR A 6 59.83 43.29 38.14
N MET A 7 59.35 42.43 39.07
CA MET A 7 58.67 41.16 38.76
C MET A 7 57.22 41.43 38.41
N MET A 8 56.82 41.15 37.16
CA MET A 8 55.44 41.09 36.74
C MET A 8 54.89 39.72 37.10
N LEU A 9 53.87 39.67 37.95
CA LEU A 9 53.11 38.49 38.30
C LEU A 9 51.95 38.37 37.27
N ALA A 10 52.04 37.38 36.37
CA ALA A 10 50.94 37.07 35.45
C ALA A 10 49.95 36.12 36.11
N ALA A 11 48.77 36.63 36.44
CA ALA A 11 47.66 35.82 36.94
C ALA A 11 46.92 35.21 35.74
N THR A 12 47.11 33.91 35.49
CA THR A 12 46.31 33.15 34.52
C THR A 12 44.98 32.75 35.11
N THR A 13 43.93 33.43 34.68
CA THR A 13 42.56 33.10 35.04
C THR A 13 42.12 31.89 34.17
N LEU A 14 42.01 30.73 34.78
CA LEU A 14 41.50 29.51 34.14
C LEU A 14 39.96 29.59 34.09
N CYS A 15 39.41 29.93 32.94
CA CYS A 15 37.99 29.93 32.67
C CYS A 15 37.52 28.50 32.42
N VAL A 16 36.94 27.82 33.43
CA VAL A 16 36.33 26.49 33.28
C VAL A 16 34.98 26.68 32.60
N MET A 17 34.91 26.41 31.31
CA MET A 17 33.66 26.30 30.56
C MET A 17 32.95 25.03 30.98
N ALA A 18 31.98 25.10 31.89
CA ALA A 18 31.06 24.07 32.18
C ALA A 18 30.12 23.91 30.96
N ALA A 19 30.42 22.96 30.09
CA ALA A 19 29.51 22.56 29.01
C ALA A 19 28.27 21.91 29.68
N CYS A 20 27.17 22.63 29.72
CA CYS A 20 25.87 22.05 30.04
C CYS A 20 25.50 21.07 28.91
N TYR A 21 25.77 19.80 29.10
CA TYR A 21 25.19 18.74 28.27
C TYR A 21 23.68 18.72 28.57
N ALA A 22 22.90 19.39 27.74
CA ALA A 22 21.47 19.23 27.72
C ALA A 22 21.19 17.74 27.35
N LYS A 23 20.66 16.98 28.32
CA LYS A 23 20.23 15.62 28.12
C LYS A 23 19.24 15.63 26.96
N LYS A 24 19.57 14.92 25.86
CA LYS A 24 18.65 14.76 24.74
C LYS A 24 17.31 14.25 25.30
N PRO A 25 16.18 14.87 25.02
CA PRO A 25 14.91 14.39 25.54
C PRO A 25 14.75 12.92 25.13
N GLU A 26 14.41 12.08 26.11
CA GLU A 26 14.08 10.69 25.83
C GLU A 26 12.93 10.67 24.82
N PRO A 27 12.98 9.80 23.80
CA PRO A 27 11.89 9.68 22.84
C PRO A 27 10.62 9.38 23.64
N ARG A 28 9.59 10.19 23.42
CA ARG A 28 8.26 9.95 24.00
C ARG A 28 7.86 8.54 23.58
N PRO A 29 7.43 7.67 24.52
CA PRO A 29 6.98 6.33 24.13
C PRO A 29 5.90 6.51 23.06
N GLU A 30 6.08 5.84 21.92
CA GLU A 30 5.06 5.81 20.90
C GLU A 30 3.78 5.27 21.55
N PRO A 31 2.61 5.87 21.26
CA PRO A 31 1.35 5.34 21.77
C PRO A 31 1.25 3.87 21.40
N GLU A 32 0.86 3.04 22.36
CA GLU A 32 0.67 1.61 22.14
C GLU A 32 -0.30 1.41 20.97
N LEU A 33 0.23 0.92 19.85
CA LEU A 33 -0.54 0.78 18.62
C LEU A 33 -1.47 -0.41 18.78
N ASN A 34 -2.78 -0.17 18.75
CA ASN A 34 -3.76 -1.25 18.76
C ASN A 34 -3.76 -1.99 17.42
N THR A 35 -2.90 -2.99 17.31
CA THR A 35 -2.83 -3.93 16.18
C THR A 35 -3.59 -5.22 16.47
N THR A 36 -4.33 -5.29 17.59
CA THR A 36 -5.12 -6.46 17.97
C THR A 36 -6.08 -6.85 16.84
N GLY A 37 -6.04 -8.11 16.45
CA GLY A 37 -6.86 -8.64 15.36
C GLY A 37 -6.20 -8.54 13.97
N PHE A 38 -5.02 -7.91 13.86
CA PHE A 38 -4.24 -7.92 12.62
C PHE A 38 -3.16 -9.01 12.64
N VAL A 39 -2.77 -9.45 11.44
CA VAL A 39 -1.71 -10.43 11.22
C VAL A 39 -0.88 -10.06 9.99
N ASN A 40 0.38 -10.50 9.95
CA ASN A 40 1.12 -10.51 8.70
C ASN A 40 0.49 -11.54 7.75
N ILE A 41 0.24 -11.16 6.51
CA ILE A 41 -0.33 -12.09 5.50
C ILE A 41 0.57 -13.32 5.32
N THR A 42 1.89 -13.14 5.37
CA THR A 42 2.88 -14.21 5.22
C THR A 42 2.82 -15.29 6.30
N ASP A 43 2.32 -14.98 7.50
CA ASP A 43 2.14 -15.96 8.57
C ASP A 43 0.94 -16.88 8.30
N VAL A 44 -0.01 -16.43 7.50
CA VAL A 44 -1.24 -17.17 7.17
C VAL A 44 -1.15 -17.79 5.77
N VAL A 45 -0.57 -17.08 4.79
CA VAL A 45 -0.36 -17.51 3.41
C VAL A 45 1.14 -17.46 3.09
N PRO A 46 1.95 -18.47 3.52
CA PRO A 46 3.41 -18.37 3.51
C PRO A 46 4.05 -18.27 2.12
N ASP A 47 3.35 -18.67 1.08
CA ASP A 47 3.83 -18.65 -0.30
C ASP A 47 3.31 -17.46 -1.11
N VAL A 48 2.61 -16.52 -0.48
CA VAL A 48 2.20 -15.28 -1.13
C VAL A 48 3.43 -14.47 -1.58
N ILE A 49 3.30 -13.81 -2.72
CA ILE A 49 4.34 -12.92 -3.23
C ILE A 49 3.96 -11.50 -2.83
N LEU A 50 4.87 -10.80 -2.16
CA LEU A 50 4.66 -9.39 -1.80
C LEU A 50 5.42 -8.48 -2.77
N GLU A 51 4.69 -7.60 -3.44
CA GLU A 51 5.24 -6.47 -4.19
C GLU A 51 4.56 -5.19 -3.72
N ILE A 52 4.84 -4.79 -2.48
CA ILE A 52 4.15 -3.68 -1.83
C ILE A 52 4.52 -2.37 -2.52
N ARG A 53 3.63 -1.92 -3.41
CA ARG A 53 3.85 -0.77 -4.29
C ARG A 53 4.05 0.51 -3.52
N TYR A 54 3.33 0.69 -2.43
CA TYR A 54 3.38 1.92 -1.63
C TYR A 54 4.58 2.00 -0.67
N PHE A 55 5.27 0.89 -0.45
CA PHE A 55 6.60 0.92 0.17
C PHE A 55 7.69 1.32 -0.82
N SER A 56 7.52 1.03 -2.10
CA SER A 56 8.44 1.38 -3.19
C SER A 56 8.14 2.78 -3.76
N THR A 57 8.96 3.21 -4.72
CA THR A 57 8.70 4.43 -5.51
C THR A 57 7.94 4.15 -6.80
N TYR A 58 7.69 2.88 -7.13
CA TYR A 58 6.94 2.49 -8.33
C TYR A 58 5.45 2.43 -8.02
N ASN A 59 4.86 3.60 -7.84
CA ASN A 59 3.43 3.85 -7.63
C ASN A 59 3.05 5.18 -8.30
N PHE A 60 1.79 5.54 -8.33
CA PHE A 60 1.32 6.73 -9.04
C PHE A 60 1.80 8.06 -8.45
N VAL A 61 2.30 8.07 -7.21
CA VAL A 61 2.90 9.25 -6.56
C VAL A 61 4.37 9.40 -6.93
N GLY A 62 5.11 8.29 -7.16
CA GLY A 62 6.54 8.29 -7.47
C GLY A 62 7.45 8.35 -6.24
N SER A 63 6.90 8.21 -5.04
CA SER A 63 7.63 8.16 -3.78
C SER A 63 7.04 7.12 -2.84
N ARG A 64 7.81 6.71 -1.81
CA ARG A 64 7.26 5.85 -0.77
C ARG A 64 6.14 6.58 -0.02
N ILE A 65 5.04 5.89 0.17
CA ILE A 65 3.85 6.44 0.81
C ILE A 65 4.02 6.47 2.33
N ASP A 66 3.49 7.52 2.95
CA ASP A 66 3.57 7.71 4.40
C ASP A 66 2.90 6.56 5.15
N GLY A 67 3.54 6.15 6.23
CA GLY A 67 3.08 5.04 7.05
C GLY A 67 3.51 3.64 6.57
N TYR A 68 4.14 3.47 5.41
CA TYR A 68 4.74 2.21 4.99
C TYR A 68 6.20 2.14 5.44
N LEU A 69 6.47 1.45 6.54
CA LEU A 69 7.81 1.34 7.14
C LEU A 69 8.57 0.10 6.68
N GLN A 70 7.86 -0.96 6.28
CA GLN A 70 8.43 -2.21 5.78
C GLN A 70 7.64 -2.73 4.57
N PRO A 71 8.25 -3.53 3.68
CA PRO A 71 7.60 -4.13 2.51
C PRO A 71 6.78 -5.37 2.91
N THR A 72 5.91 -5.21 3.90
CA THR A 72 5.01 -6.26 4.42
C THR A 72 3.55 -5.90 4.17
N ALA A 73 2.68 -6.86 4.34
CA ALA A 73 1.25 -6.70 4.16
C ALA A 73 0.50 -7.25 5.37
N LEU A 74 -0.42 -6.44 5.90
CA LEU A 74 -1.23 -6.75 7.07
C LEU A 74 -2.70 -6.87 6.67
N LEU A 75 -3.40 -7.80 7.27
CA LEU A 75 -4.86 -7.91 7.21
C LEU A 75 -5.44 -8.20 8.59
N THR A 76 -6.74 -7.99 8.75
CA THR A 76 -7.47 -8.60 9.86
C THR A 76 -7.37 -10.12 9.77
N ARG A 77 -7.40 -10.81 10.92
CA ARG A 77 -7.32 -12.28 10.99
C ARG A 77 -8.37 -12.92 10.07
N GLU A 78 -9.59 -12.44 10.11
CA GLU A 78 -10.71 -12.97 9.32
C GLU A 78 -10.49 -12.81 7.82
N ALA A 79 -9.93 -11.67 7.39
CA ALA A 79 -9.61 -11.46 5.98
C ALA A 79 -8.42 -12.33 5.55
N ALA A 80 -7.41 -12.51 6.40
CA ALA A 80 -6.27 -13.37 6.12
C ALA A 80 -6.66 -14.85 6.03
N ASP A 81 -7.54 -15.34 6.91
CA ASP A 81 -8.05 -16.71 6.88
C ASP A 81 -8.88 -16.97 5.60
N SER A 82 -9.71 -16.01 5.19
CA SER A 82 -10.42 -16.07 3.90
C SER A 82 -9.45 -16.05 2.71
N LEU A 83 -8.39 -15.23 2.77
CA LEU A 83 -7.36 -15.17 1.73
C LEU A 83 -6.57 -16.49 1.63
N ARG A 84 -6.36 -17.19 2.75
CA ARG A 84 -5.77 -18.52 2.74
C ARG A 84 -6.59 -19.50 1.92
N ALA A 85 -7.91 -19.50 2.10
CA ALA A 85 -8.80 -20.37 1.31
C ALA A 85 -8.78 -19.99 -0.19
N VAL A 86 -8.69 -18.70 -0.53
CA VAL A 86 -8.47 -18.25 -1.92
C VAL A 86 -7.15 -18.79 -2.48
N SER A 87 -6.08 -18.69 -1.70
CA SER A 87 -4.75 -19.18 -2.13
C SER A 87 -4.76 -20.69 -2.37
N ASP A 88 -5.38 -21.47 -1.48
CA ASP A 88 -5.44 -22.93 -1.62
C ASP A 88 -6.24 -23.34 -2.87
N ASP A 89 -7.39 -22.69 -3.15
CA ASP A 89 -8.21 -22.90 -4.36
C ASP A 89 -7.43 -22.56 -5.66
N LEU A 90 -6.71 -21.45 -5.66
CA LEU A 90 -5.95 -21.01 -6.84
C LEU A 90 -4.69 -21.84 -7.10
N LYS A 91 -4.07 -22.39 -6.06
CA LYS A 91 -2.94 -23.34 -6.21
C LYS A 91 -3.30 -24.59 -6.97
N GLU A 92 -4.49 -25.13 -6.74
CA GLU A 92 -5.00 -26.29 -7.51
C GLU A 92 -5.12 -25.98 -9.00
N GLN A 93 -5.27 -24.68 -9.33
CA GLN A 93 -5.35 -24.18 -10.70
C GLN A 93 -3.99 -23.75 -11.27
N GLY A 94 -2.89 -23.86 -10.50
CA GLY A 94 -1.55 -23.50 -10.92
C GLY A 94 -1.17 -22.02 -10.67
N TYR A 95 -1.88 -21.33 -9.78
CA TYR A 95 -1.61 -19.94 -9.47
C TYR A 95 -1.19 -19.73 -8.01
N ARG A 96 -0.35 -18.72 -7.79
CA ARG A 96 -0.09 -18.11 -6.48
C ARG A 96 -0.68 -16.69 -6.45
N LEU A 97 -0.90 -16.18 -5.25
CA LEU A 97 -1.30 -14.80 -5.06
C LEU A 97 -0.08 -13.88 -5.03
N LYS A 98 -0.22 -12.70 -5.65
CA LYS A 98 0.73 -11.60 -5.54
C LYS A 98 0.00 -10.35 -5.05
N ILE A 99 0.47 -9.78 -3.93
CA ILE A 99 -0.16 -8.66 -3.24
C ILE A 99 0.57 -7.36 -3.59
N TYR A 100 -0.18 -6.35 -3.98
CA TYR A 100 0.30 -4.99 -4.24
C TYR A 100 0.09 -4.07 -3.04
N ASP A 101 -1.06 -4.20 -2.36
CA ASP A 101 -1.42 -3.48 -1.15
C ASP A 101 -2.42 -4.29 -0.31
N ALA A 102 -2.48 -3.99 1.00
CA ALA A 102 -3.46 -4.58 1.91
C ALA A 102 -3.94 -3.53 2.91
N TYR A 103 -3.73 -3.70 4.22
CA TYR A 103 -3.99 -2.63 5.15
C TYR A 103 -3.16 -1.38 4.76
N ARG A 104 -3.83 -0.24 4.62
CA ARG A 104 -3.25 1.07 4.33
C ARG A 104 -3.57 2.02 5.47
N PRO A 105 -2.57 2.57 6.18
CA PRO A 105 -2.81 3.50 7.28
C PRO A 105 -3.42 4.80 6.76
N GLN A 106 -4.19 5.49 7.59
CA GLN A 106 -4.78 6.79 7.22
C GLN A 106 -3.72 7.80 6.74
N ALA A 107 -2.50 7.74 7.30
CA ALA A 107 -1.39 8.58 6.83
C ALA A 107 -1.07 8.40 5.34
N GLY A 108 -1.21 7.16 4.81
CA GLY A 108 -1.05 6.87 3.39
C GLY A 108 -2.17 7.48 2.54
N VAL A 109 -3.41 7.39 3.01
CA VAL A 109 -4.57 8.04 2.36
C VAL A 109 -4.40 9.55 2.32
N ASP A 110 -3.97 10.15 3.43
CA ASP A 110 -3.70 11.58 3.53
C ASP A 110 -2.56 12.01 2.59
N HIS A 111 -1.56 11.13 2.37
CA HIS A 111 -0.51 11.38 1.38
C HIS A 111 -1.07 11.45 -0.04
N PHE A 112 -1.94 10.54 -0.43
CA PHE A 112 -2.62 10.57 -1.74
C PHE A 112 -3.44 11.85 -1.93
N VAL A 113 -4.15 12.28 -0.90
CA VAL A 113 -4.93 13.52 -0.92
C VAL A 113 -4.03 14.75 -1.10
N ARG A 114 -2.88 14.81 -0.39
CA ARG A 114 -1.91 15.91 -0.55
C ARG A 114 -1.31 15.91 -1.95
N TRP A 115 -0.88 14.75 -2.44
CA TRP A 115 -0.36 14.59 -3.79
C TRP A 115 -1.39 14.96 -4.86
N GLY A 116 -2.64 14.54 -4.72
CA GLY A 116 -3.72 14.86 -5.66
C GLY A 116 -4.01 16.36 -5.77
N LYS A 117 -3.79 17.11 -4.69
CA LYS A 117 -3.94 18.59 -4.68
C LYS A 117 -2.76 19.34 -5.29
N ASP A 118 -1.58 18.72 -5.36
CA ASP A 118 -0.42 19.30 -6.04
C ASP A 118 -0.49 19.00 -7.54
N LEU A 119 -1.14 19.88 -8.29
CA LEU A 119 -1.33 19.72 -9.74
C LEU A 119 -0.01 19.80 -10.53
N GLY A 120 1.07 20.34 -9.93
CA GLY A 120 2.40 20.44 -10.54
C GLY A 120 3.18 19.13 -10.53
N ASP A 121 2.91 18.24 -9.57
CA ASP A 121 3.55 16.94 -9.50
C ASP A 121 2.91 15.94 -10.47
N THR A 122 3.53 15.77 -11.62
CA THR A 122 3.09 14.87 -12.70
C THR A 122 4.14 13.81 -13.08
N ALA A 123 5.10 13.55 -12.19
CA ALA A 123 6.25 12.69 -12.48
C ALA A 123 5.86 11.29 -12.98
N MET A 124 4.78 10.72 -12.43
CA MET A 124 4.33 9.38 -12.76
C MET A 124 3.13 9.35 -13.74
N LYS A 125 2.76 10.51 -14.31
CA LYS A 125 1.59 10.63 -15.19
C LYS A 125 1.65 9.67 -16.38
N CYS A 126 2.78 9.56 -17.06
CA CYS A 126 2.91 8.69 -18.24
C CYS A 126 2.68 7.22 -17.94
N TYR A 127 2.91 6.80 -16.69
CA TYR A 127 2.88 5.40 -16.29
C TYR A 127 1.55 4.96 -15.70
N PHE A 128 0.79 5.88 -15.06
CA PHE A 128 -0.42 5.51 -14.32
C PHE A 128 -1.68 6.26 -14.75
N TYR A 129 -1.57 7.49 -15.28
CA TYR A 129 -2.72 8.32 -15.63
C TYR A 129 -2.50 9.23 -16.84
N PRO A 130 -1.99 8.70 -17.99
CA PRO A 130 -1.61 9.54 -19.14
C PRO A 130 -2.78 10.34 -19.70
N ASN A 131 -3.99 9.79 -19.63
CA ASN A 131 -5.21 10.35 -20.19
C ASN A 131 -6.04 11.14 -19.16
N GLU A 132 -5.63 11.15 -17.88
CA GLU A 132 -6.36 11.82 -16.82
C GLU A 132 -5.70 13.12 -16.38
N CYS A 133 -6.53 14.04 -15.88
CA CYS A 133 -6.06 15.23 -15.18
C CYS A 133 -6.16 15.01 -13.69
N LYS A 134 -5.15 15.46 -12.93
CA LYS A 134 -5.08 15.25 -11.47
C LYS A 134 -6.28 15.82 -10.71
N ASP A 135 -6.83 16.94 -11.15
CA ASP A 135 -8.03 17.57 -10.59
C ASP A 135 -9.30 16.72 -10.76
N SER A 136 -9.33 15.84 -11.77
CA SER A 136 -10.46 14.93 -12.01
C SER A 136 -10.41 13.64 -11.17
N LEU A 137 -9.28 13.30 -10.56
CA LEU A 137 -9.09 12.00 -9.89
C LEU A 137 -10.01 11.79 -8.68
N PHE A 138 -10.34 12.88 -7.96
CA PHE A 138 -11.30 12.82 -6.85
C PHE A 138 -12.74 12.70 -7.34
N ILE A 139 -13.08 13.34 -8.49
CA ILE A 139 -14.43 13.30 -9.06
C ILE A 139 -14.74 11.92 -9.63
N LYS A 140 -13.72 11.24 -10.14
CA LYS A 140 -13.80 9.91 -10.76
C LYS A 140 -13.59 8.77 -9.76
N ASP A 141 -13.56 9.07 -8.46
CA ASP A 141 -13.37 8.11 -7.37
C ASP A 141 -12.05 7.29 -7.43
N TYR A 142 -11.03 7.77 -8.16
CA TYR A 142 -9.69 7.16 -8.14
C TYR A 142 -8.94 7.48 -6.84
N ILE A 143 -9.24 8.61 -6.19
CA ILE A 143 -8.67 8.99 -4.89
C ILE A 143 -9.80 9.37 -3.94
N ALA A 144 -9.86 8.67 -2.82
CA ALA A 144 -10.81 8.93 -1.74
C ALA A 144 -10.13 9.52 -0.51
N THR A 145 -10.88 10.26 0.32
CA THR A 145 -10.40 10.79 1.62
C THR A 145 -10.46 9.76 2.75
N HIS A 146 -11.21 8.67 2.54
CA HIS A 146 -11.28 7.50 3.41
C HIS A 146 -11.21 6.26 2.54
N SER A 147 -10.44 5.27 2.98
CA SER A 147 -10.20 4.06 2.19
C SER A 147 -10.67 2.80 2.93
N GLY A 148 -11.27 1.87 2.21
CA GLY A 148 -11.56 0.53 2.71
C GLY A 148 -10.33 -0.18 3.26
N HIS A 149 -9.17 0.06 2.67
CA HIS A 149 -7.89 -0.50 3.12
C HIS A 149 -7.55 -0.12 4.57
N SER A 150 -7.92 1.09 5.02
CA SER A 150 -7.66 1.52 6.40
C SER A 150 -8.48 0.75 7.44
N ARG A 151 -9.49 -0.03 7.03
CA ARG A 151 -10.25 -0.91 7.90
C ARG A 151 -9.63 -2.31 8.07
N GLY A 152 -8.57 -2.62 7.29
CA GLY A 152 -7.77 -3.82 7.42
C GLY A 152 -8.35 -5.09 6.78
N SER A 153 -9.46 -5.00 6.03
CA SER A 153 -10.07 -6.16 5.37
C SER A 153 -10.20 -6.00 3.86
N THR A 154 -9.44 -5.05 3.30
CA THR A 154 -9.35 -4.76 1.86
C THR A 154 -7.92 -5.00 1.39
N LEU A 155 -7.79 -5.54 0.17
CA LEU A 155 -6.50 -5.79 -0.44
C LEU A 155 -6.56 -5.68 -1.96
N ASP A 156 -5.40 -5.37 -2.54
CA ASP A 156 -5.13 -5.27 -3.96
C ASP A 156 -4.16 -6.37 -4.37
N LEU A 157 -4.56 -7.21 -5.35
CA LEU A 157 -3.79 -8.39 -5.68
C LEU A 157 -3.97 -8.84 -7.13
N THR A 158 -3.06 -9.71 -7.57
CA THR A 158 -3.11 -10.38 -8.87
C THR A 158 -2.76 -11.87 -8.76
N LEU A 159 -2.82 -12.57 -9.90
CA LEU A 159 -2.39 -13.95 -10.06
C LEU A 159 -0.94 -14.00 -10.52
N PHE A 160 -0.17 -14.94 -9.96
CA PHE A 160 1.13 -15.32 -10.44
C PHE A 160 1.06 -16.76 -10.97
N ASP A 161 1.26 -16.93 -12.28
CA ASP A 161 1.23 -18.23 -12.97
C ASP A 161 2.51 -19.01 -12.62
N MET A 162 2.37 -20.13 -11.90
CA MET A 162 3.49 -20.96 -11.47
C MET A 162 4.19 -21.67 -12.63
N ARG A 163 3.52 -21.86 -13.76
CA ARG A 163 4.09 -22.53 -14.94
C ARG A 163 5.01 -21.59 -15.73
N THR A 164 4.63 -20.31 -15.83
CA THR A 164 5.41 -19.31 -16.57
C THR A 164 6.36 -18.51 -15.67
N GLU A 165 6.18 -18.62 -14.34
CA GLU A 165 6.86 -17.83 -13.31
C GLU A 165 6.70 -16.32 -13.54
N LYS A 166 5.51 -15.91 -13.97
CA LYS A 166 5.16 -14.50 -14.23
C LYS A 166 3.77 -14.18 -13.72
N GLU A 167 3.53 -12.88 -13.56
CA GLU A 167 2.15 -12.40 -13.36
C GLU A 167 1.28 -12.81 -14.55
N ALA A 168 0.04 -13.19 -14.26
CA ALA A 168 -0.97 -13.35 -15.28
C ALA A 168 -1.27 -11.97 -15.90
N ASP A 169 -1.31 -11.93 -17.21
CA ASP A 169 -1.63 -10.70 -17.93
C ASP A 169 -3.11 -10.34 -17.72
N MET A 170 -3.35 -9.25 -17.03
CA MET A 170 -4.69 -8.72 -16.69
C MET A 170 -5.17 -7.65 -17.68
N GLY A 171 -4.35 -7.26 -18.68
CA GLY A 171 -4.70 -6.23 -19.66
C GLY A 171 -4.65 -4.80 -19.13
N GLY A 172 -4.05 -4.59 -17.97
CA GLY A 172 -3.83 -3.31 -17.35
C GLY A 172 -2.99 -3.46 -16.10
N THR A 173 -2.13 -2.50 -15.83
CA THR A 173 -1.29 -2.53 -14.61
C THR A 173 -2.10 -2.09 -13.38
N PHE A 174 -1.64 -2.50 -12.21
CA PHE A 174 -2.12 -2.00 -10.93
C PHE A 174 -2.00 -0.46 -10.87
N ASP A 175 -2.99 0.20 -10.28
CA ASP A 175 -3.09 1.67 -10.17
C ASP A 175 -3.19 2.42 -11.51
N TRP A 176 -3.59 1.76 -12.58
CA TRP A 176 -3.88 2.46 -13.83
C TRP A 176 -5.21 3.22 -13.71
N PHE A 177 -5.17 4.55 -13.86
CA PHE A 177 -6.37 5.39 -13.84
C PHE A 177 -6.98 5.49 -15.25
N GLY A 178 -7.86 4.54 -15.55
CA GLY A 178 -8.51 4.43 -16.84
C GLY A 178 -9.54 3.29 -16.86
N LEU A 179 -10.36 3.27 -17.91
CA LEU A 179 -11.43 2.27 -18.05
C LEU A 179 -10.91 0.82 -18.12
N GLU A 180 -9.65 0.65 -18.49
CA GLU A 180 -8.98 -0.66 -18.52
C GLU A 180 -8.91 -1.30 -17.14
N SER A 181 -8.97 -0.51 -16.07
CA SER A 181 -8.97 -0.99 -14.69
C SER A 181 -10.32 -1.54 -14.25
N HIS A 182 -11.40 -1.14 -14.91
CA HIS A 182 -12.75 -1.58 -14.55
C HIS A 182 -12.95 -3.07 -14.83
N PRO A 183 -13.55 -3.83 -13.91
CA PRO A 183 -13.80 -5.27 -14.11
C PRO A 183 -14.69 -5.60 -15.31
N ASP A 184 -15.56 -4.69 -15.73
CA ASP A 184 -16.45 -4.85 -16.88
C ASP A 184 -15.78 -4.48 -18.22
N CYS A 185 -14.56 -3.95 -18.17
CA CYS A 185 -13.74 -3.79 -19.36
C CYS A 185 -13.49 -5.16 -19.98
N GLY A 186 -13.97 -5.36 -21.20
CA GLY A 186 -13.87 -6.64 -21.90
C GLY A 186 -15.07 -7.55 -21.77
N GLY A 187 -16.08 -7.26 -20.94
CA GLY A 187 -17.24 -8.13 -20.87
C GLY A 187 -18.14 -7.94 -19.68
N ASN A 188 -18.94 -8.96 -19.39
CA ASN A 188 -19.80 -8.98 -18.22
C ASN A 188 -19.13 -9.74 -17.06
N PRO A 189 -18.67 -9.08 -16.00
CA PRO A 189 -17.95 -9.72 -14.90
C PRO A 189 -18.85 -10.59 -14.01
N THR A 190 -20.18 -10.44 -14.09
CA THR A 190 -21.14 -11.27 -13.34
C THR A 190 -21.30 -12.63 -13.99
N THR A 191 -21.47 -12.69 -15.31
CA THR A 191 -21.58 -13.95 -16.06
C THR A 191 -20.23 -14.53 -16.48
N GLY A 192 -19.17 -13.70 -16.50
CA GLY A 192 -17.86 -14.05 -17.05
C GLY A 192 -17.85 -14.13 -18.57
N THR A 193 -18.80 -13.47 -19.24
CA THR A 193 -18.91 -13.50 -20.69
C THR A 193 -18.08 -12.39 -21.30
N TYR A 194 -17.05 -12.77 -22.07
CA TYR A 194 -16.23 -11.83 -22.83
C TYR A 194 -17.03 -11.17 -23.95
N ARG A 195 -16.78 -9.91 -24.17
CA ARG A 195 -17.26 -9.12 -25.30
C ARG A 195 -16.05 -8.52 -26.02
N GLN A 196 -15.87 -8.85 -27.27
CA GLN A 196 -14.77 -8.33 -28.07
C GLN A 196 -14.75 -6.79 -28.02
N ASN A 197 -13.57 -6.25 -27.74
CA ASN A 197 -13.27 -4.82 -27.68
C ASN A 197 -11.80 -4.58 -28.01
N ASP A 198 -11.42 -3.32 -28.15
CA ASP A 198 -10.04 -2.92 -28.49
C ASP A 198 -9.16 -2.65 -27.25
N THR A 199 -9.68 -2.92 -26.03
CA THR A 199 -9.01 -2.54 -24.79
C THR A 199 -8.28 -3.72 -24.14
N ILE A 200 -8.97 -4.86 -23.95
CA ILE A 200 -8.35 -6.08 -23.40
C ILE A 200 -8.75 -7.31 -24.19
N THR A 201 -7.88 -8.32 -24.20
CA THR A 201 -8.10 -9.59 -24.89
C THR A 201 -9.03 -10.51 -24.09
N ALA A 202 -9.53 -11.57 -24.75
CA ALA A 202 -10.31 -12.60 -24.09
C ALA A 202 -9.53 -13.34 -23.00
N GLU A 203 -8.22 -13.55 -23.19
CA GLU A 203 -7.34 -14.19 -22.21
C GLU A 203 -7.18 -13.30 -20.96
N GLN A 204 -6.92 -12.02 -21.14
CA GLN A 204 -6.81 -11.04 -20.07
C GLN A 204 -8.10 -10.95 -19.25
N PHE A 205 -9.25 -10.92 -19.93
CA PHE A 205 -10.54 -10.97 -19.24
C PHE A 205 -10.75 -12.29 -18.49
N ALA A 206 -10.36 -13.43 -19.07
CA ALA A 206 -10.46 -14.74 -18.41
C ALA A 206 -9.59 -14.80 -17.14
N ASN A 207 -8.37 -14.25 -17.16
CA ASN A 207 -7.49 -14.16 -16.01
C ASN A 207 -8.14 -13.34 -14.87
N ARG A 208 -8.74 -12.19 -15.19
CA ARG A 208 -9.52 -11.41 -14.21
C ARG A 208 -10.67 -12.21 -13.61
N MET A 209 -11.36 -13.01 -14.43
CA MET A 209 -12.50 -13.82 -13.96
C MET A 209 -12.06 -15.00 -13.08
N ILE A 210 -10.87 -15.58 -13.29
CA ILE A 210 -10.29 -16.57 -12.38
C ILE A 210 -10.09 -15.96 -10.99
N LEU A 211 -9.39 -14.84 -10.91
CA LEU A 211 -9.17 -14.12 -9.64
C LEU A 211 -10.51 -13.73 -8.98
N ARG A 212 -11.38 -13.06 -9.73
CA ARG A 212 -12.66 -12.56 -9.21
C ARG A 212 -13.53 -13.68 -8.64
N ARG A 213 -13.62 -14.82 -9.34
CA ARG A 213 -14.43 -15.96 -8.89
C ARG A 213 -13.88 -16.59 -7.61
N ALA A 214 -12.56 -16.77 -7.53
CA ALA A 214 -11.91 -17.31 -6.33
C ALA A 214 -12.13 -16.38 -5.13
N MET A 215 -11.89 -15.07 -5.28
CA MET A 215 -12.13 -14.10 -4.23
C MET A 215 -13.58 -14.08 -3.76
N MET A 216 -14.54 -14.03 -4.69
CA MET A 216 -15.97 -14.02 -4.36
C MET A 216 -16.45 -15.30 -3.67
N ARG A 217 -15.92 -16.46 -4.05
CA ARG A 217 -16.23 -17.77 -3.45
C ARG A 217 -15.84 -17.80 -1.97
N HIS A 218 -14.75 -17.14 -1.63
CA HIS A 218 -14.21 -17.11 -0.27
C HIS A 218 -14.53 -15.82 0.50
N GLY A 219 -15.67 -15.18 0.18
CA GLY A 219 -16.27 -14.15 1.00
C GLY A 219 -15.89 -12.71 0.68
N PHE A 220 -15.03 -12.48 -0.30
CA PHE A 220 -14.72 -11.13 -0.72
C PHE A 220 -15.77 -10.55 -1.68
N LYS A 221 -15.91 -9.24 -1.69
CA LYS A 221 -16.65 -8.47 -2.69
C LYS A 221 -15.65 -7.67 -3.53
N PRO A 222 -15.81 -7.66 -4.87
CA PRO A 222 -14.98 -6.84 -5.75
C PRO A 222 -15.42 -5.38 -5.70
N TYR A 223 -14.55 -4.50 -6.16
CA TYR A 223 -14.85 -3.09 -6.48
C TYR A 223 -15.12 -2.92 -7.97
N ASP A 224 -16.04 -2.02 -8.33
CA ASP A 224 -16.50 -1.91 -9.71
C ASP A 224 -15.60 -1.04 -10.62
N CYS A 225 -14.61 -0.34 -10.03
CA CYS A 225 -13.68 0.49 -10.79
C CYS A 225 -12.27 -0.14 -10.91
N GLU A 226 -11.98 -1.24 -10.16
CA GLU A 226 -10.63 -1.80 -10.06
C GLU A 226 -10.68 -3.33 -10.05
N TRP A 227 -10.10 -3.99 -11.05
CA TRP A 227 -10.12 -5.46 -11.16
C TRP A 227 -9.32 -6.16 -10.07
N TRP A 228 -8.36 -5.47 -9.44
CA TRP A 228 -7.47 -5.99 -8.40
C TRP A 228 -8.01 -5.85 -6.98
N HIS A 229 -9.03 -4.98 -6.76
CA HIS A 229 -9.47 -4.53 -5.45
C HIS A 229 -10.62 -5.38 -4.89
N PHE A 230 -10.42 -5.91 -3.68
CA PHE A 230 -11.39 -6.76 -3.00
C PHE A 230 -11.48 -6.44 -1.51
N THR A 231 -12.69 -6.44 -0.98
CA THR A 231 -12.96 -6.22 0.44
C THR A 231 -13.71 -7.43 0.99
N LEU A 232 -13.36 -7.92 2.18
CA LEU A 232 -14.12 -8.96 2.87
C LEU A 232 -15.55 -8.48 3.15
N ARG A 233 -16.59 -9.31 2.86
CA ARG A 233 -18.00 -8.91 3.04
C ARG A 233 -18.35 -8.65 4.48
N ASN A 234 -17.86 -9.49 5.38
CA ASN A 234 -18.13 -9.42 6.81
C ASN A 234 -16.87 -8.90 7.52
N GLU A 235 -16.54 -7.65 7.27
CA GLU A 235 -15.40 -6.98 7.90
C GLU A 235 -15.61 -6.94 9.43
N PRO A 236 -14.60 -7.29 10.26
CA PRO A 236 -14.71 -7.14 11.72
C PRO A 236 -14.76 -5.68 12.17
N TYR A 237 -14.23 -4.76 11.37
CA TYR A 237 -14.14 -3.33 11.70
C TYR A 237 -14.72 -2.44 10.58
N PRO A 238 -16.02 -2.53 10.25
CA PRO A 238 -16.59 -1.85 9.09
C PRO A 238 -16.57 -0.31 9.19
N ASP A 239 -16.48 0.22 10.42
CA ASP A 239 -16.54 1.65 10.70
C ASP A 239 -15.26 2.21 11.35
N THR A 240 -14.20 1.39 11.44
CA THR A 240 -12.94 1.78 12.11
C THR A 240 -11.82 1.94 11.09
N TYR A 241 -11.29 3.15 11.00
CA TYR A 241 -10.14 3.48 10.15
C TYR A 241 -8.88 3.55 11.01
N PHE A 242 -7.97 2.61 10.81
CA PHE A 242 -6.75 2.49 11.59
C PHE A 242 -5.65 3.40 11.04
N GLY A 243 -4.74 3.84 11.93
CA GLY A 243 -3.65 4.75 11.58
C GLY A 243 -2.24 4.24 11.94
N PHE A 244 -2.12 3.00 12.44
CA PHE A 244 -0.80 2.45 12.76
C PHE A 244 0.01 2.16 11.48
N PRO A 245 1.35 2.28 11.52
CA PRO A 245 2.16 2.09 10.32
C PRO A 245 2.22 0.61 9.90
N VAL A 246 2.42 0.38 8.58
CA VAL A 246 2.68 -0.94 8.02
C VAL A 246 4.10 -1.36 8.36
N ARG A 247 4.21 -2.35 9.22
CA ARG A 247 5.45 -3.06 9.60
C ARG A 247 5.07 -4.45 10.08
N GLU A 248 6.02 -5.35 10.17
CA GLU A 248 5.83 -6.67 10.79
C GLU A 248 5.33 -6.53 12.23
N LEU A 249 4.38 -7.38 12.60
CA LEU A 249 3.73 -7.43 13.91
C LEU A 249 4.42 -8.43 14.85
#